data_930cae85a41ce84f399bed0864353d10
#
_entry.id   930cae85a41ce84f399bed0864353d10
#
_cell.length_a   1.000
_cell.length_b   1.000
_cell.length_c   1.000
_cell.angle_alpha   90.00
_cell.angle_beta   90.00
_cell.angle_gamma   90.00
#
_symmetry.space_group_name_H-M   'P 1'
#
loop_
_entity.id
_entity.type
_entity.pdbx_description
1 polymer ?
#
loop_
_entity_poly.entity_id
_entity_poly.type
_entity_poly.pdbx_seq_one_letter_code
_entity_poly.pdbx_strand_id
1 'polypeptide(L)'
;MPPANQSVSNGGFTVKLNKLFALAMLLVIAGFVCAAQSPQSPSSQPDTTGSADLIVNTVLLSHQWVVRDEKLDAVACSVEEGGVTPGTRTIVRFTVETPNIGDADIVVGDPNVHVANNDGLFEFATCHHHYHFRHYALYQLIDPVTGFVWKAAKKGFCMLDTDPVPAADGTEPPRSSQFRNCGAIGIPGNQGISHGWADTYRFFLGGQYFVLDGGDGQPVVPPGNYIIRITVNPPYTPTANEPCRFLEGIDANGQQICHQLPESNYSNNVGEVLITIPAHPGKTGVGPAVGQAAKEDFDEHDNKIPN
;
A
#
# COMPACT_ATOMS: atom_id res chain seq x y z
N MET A 1 56.48 -15.10 -20.91
CA MET A 1 57.07 -16.38 -20.55
C MET A 1 56.05 -17.18 -19.77
N PRO A 2 55.57 -18.27 -20.30
CA PRO A 2 55.00 -19.38 -19.55
C PRO A 2 56.13 -20.43 -19.33
N PRO A 3 56.00 -21.58 -18.70
CA PRO A 3 54.81 -22.29 -18.23
C PRO A 3 55.07 -23.07 -16.91
N ALA A 4 54.09 -23.82 -16.42
CA ALA A 4 54.31 -25.24 -16.14
C ALA A 4 52.99 -25.96 -15.77
N ASN A 5 52.74 -26.96 -16.59
CA ASN A 5 51.86 -28.09 -16.46
C ASN A 5 52.26 -29.01 -15.28
N GLN A 6 51.32 -29.57 -14.55
CA GLN A 6 51.46 -30.90 -13.95
C GLN A 6 50.11 -31.63 -13.92
N SER A 7 50.06 -32.70 -14.63
CA SER A 7 49.11 -33.78 -14.62
C SER A 7 49.50 -34.81 -13.53
N VAL A 8 48.50 -35.42 -12.85
CA VAL A 8 48.58 -36.80 -12.26
C VAL A 8 47.11 -37.16 -11.98
N SER A 9 46.55 -38.17 -12.38
CA SER A 9 46.67 -39.57 -12.66
C SER A 9 45.42 -40.27 -12.10
N ASN A 10 44.84 -41.09 -12.94
CA ASN A 10 43.71 -41.99 -12.73
C ASN A 10 43.94 -43.00 -11.61
N GLY A 11 42.89 -43.26 -10.78
CA GLY A 11 42.81 -44.41 -9.92
C GLY A 11 41.40 -44.99 -10.00
N GLY A 12 41.26 -45.96 -10.91
CA GLY A 12 40.07 -46.76 -10.98
C GLY A 12 39.98 -47.81 -9.88
N PHE A 13 38.79 -47.97 -9.27
CA PHE A 13 38.47 -49.13 -8.43
C PHE A 13 37.27 -49.84 -9.02
N THR A 14 37.53 -51.03 -9.58
CA THR A 14 36.53 -52.04 -9.91
C THR A 14 36.17 -52.86 -8.70
N VAL A 15 34.94 -52.92 -8.32
CA VAL A 15 34.44 -53.93 -7.37
C VAL A 15 33.45 -54.86 -8.05
N LYS A 16 33.78 -56.12 -7.88
CA LYS A 16 33.11 -57.30 -8.44
C LYS A 16 31.72 -57.54 -7.89
N LEU A 17 30.86 -57.91 -8.78
CA LEU A 17 29.52 -58.44 -8.60
C LEU A 17 29.60 -59.85 -7.99
N ASN A 18 28.96 -60.08 -6.86
CA ASN A 18 28.65 -61.45 -6.40
C ASN A 18 27.16 -61.55 -6.19
N LYS A 19 26.57 -62.46 -6.96
CA LYS A 19 25.18 -62.94 -6.85
C LYS A 19 25.11 -63.91 -5.65
N LEU A 20 24.12 -63.73 -4.80
CA LEU A 20 23.52 -64.87 -4.08
C LEU A 20 22.05 -64.58 -3.80
N PHE A 21 21.25 -65.49 -4.32
CA PHE A 21 19.81 -65.60 -4.11
C PHE A 21 19.51 -65.96 -2.64
N ALA A 22 18.55 -65.25 -2.03
CA ALA A 22 17.78 -65.78 -0.94
C ALA A 22 16.33 -65.25 -1.03
N LEU A 23 15.45 -66.15 -1.32
CA LEU A 23 13.99 -65.98 -1.36
C LEU A 23 13.51 -65.99 0.10
N ALA A 24 12.98 -64.85 0.56
CA ALA A 24 12.25 -64.79 1.84
C ALA A 24 10.92 -64.09 1.59
N MET A 25 9.86 -64.90 1.61
CA MET A 25 8.47 -64.52 1.56
C MET A 25 8.10 -63.84 2.88
N LEU A 26 7.85 -62.53 2.88
CA LEU A 26 7.33 -61.80 4.03
C LEU A 26 5.94 -61.27 3.71
N LEU A 27 4.96 -61.78 4.45
CA LEU A 27 3.60 -61.26 4.49
C LEU A 27 3.61 -59.81 4.91
N VAL A 28 3.21 -58.89 4.05
CA VAL A 28 2.92 -57.51 4.42
C VAL A 28 1.48 -57.43 4.89
N ILE A 29 1.29 -57.37 6.21
CA ILE A 29 0.02 -56.98 6.82
C ILE A 29 -0.08 -55.47 6.59
N ALA A 30 -0.92 -55.05 5.67
CA ALA A 30 -1.30 -53.65 5.45
C ALA A 30 -2.14 -53.20 6.66
N GLY A 31 -1.48 -52.66 7.67
CA GLY A 31 -2.14 -51.90 8.71
C GLY A 31 -2.59 -50.55 8.14
N PHE A 32 -3.88 -50.41 7.89
CA PHE A 32 -4.49 -49.10 7.70
C PHE A 32 -4.36 -48.29 8.98
N VAL A 33 -3.34 -47.46 9.07
CA VAL A 33 -3.31 -46.36 10.08
C VAL A 33 -4.28 -45.31 9.58
N CYS A 34 -5.52 -45.34 10.07
CA CYS A 34 -6.43 -44.23 10.00
C CYS A 34 -5.81 -43.08 10.86
N ALA A 35 -5.03 -42.22 10.22
CA ALA A 35 -4.66 -40.94 10.84
C ALA A 35 -5.96 -40.16 11.02
N ALA A 36 -6.45 -40.11 12.26
CA ALA A 36 -7.50 -39.18 12.65
C ALA A 36 -6.95 -37.77 12.41
N GLN A 37 -7.39 -37.14 11.32
CA GLN A 37 -7.18 -35.72 11.13
C GLN A 37 -7.91 -35.02 12.26
N SER A 38 -7.14 -34.38 13.14
CA SER A 38 -7.69 -33.43 14.11
C SER A 38 -8.55 -32.43 13.33
N PRO A 39 -9.76 -32.12 13.81
CA PRO A 39 -10.54 -31.07 13.19
C PRO A 39 -9.70 -29.78 13.26
N GLN A 40 -9.21 -29.30 12.12
CA GLN A 40 -8.67 -27.98 12.03
C GLN A 40 -9.80 -27.03 12.43
N SER A 41 -9.56 -26.26 13.48
CA SER A 41 -10.42 -25.11 13.80
C SER A 41 -10.61 -24.33 12.51
N PRO A 42 -11.84 -23.92 12.15
CA PRO A 42 -12.05 -23.10 10.99
C PRO A 42 -11.15 -21.86 11.15
N SER A 43 -10.11 -21.77 10.34
CA SER A 43 -9.44 -20.50 10.12
C SER A 43 -10.59 -19.56 9.75
N SER A 44 -10.70 -18.45 10.47
CA SER A 44 -11.65 -17.39 10.11
C SER A 44 -11.22 -16.85 8.74
N GLN A 45 -11.65 -17.53 7.67
CA GLN A 45 -11.55 -16.97 6.34
C GLN A 45 -12.42 -15.72 6.35
N PRO A 46 -11.90 -14.61 5.83
CA PRO A 46 -12.71 -13.42 5.60
C PRO A 46 -13.95 -13.83 4.79
N ASP A 47 -15.09 -13.28 5.15
CA ASP A 47 -16.32 -13.52 4.41
C ASP A 47 -16.21 -12.85 3.03
N THR A 48 -15.89 -13.63 2.00
CA THR A 48 -15.71 -13.17 0.63
C THR A 48 -16.98 -13.29 -0.21
N THR A 49 -18.14 -13.43 0.42
CA THR A 49 -19.41 -13.62 -0.30
C THR A 49 -19.98 -12.33 -0.89
N GLY A 50 -19.49 -11.17 -0.47
CA GLY A 50 -19.82 -9.86 -1.00
C GLY A 50 -18.77 -9.28 -1.92
N SER A 51 -18.87 -8.00 -2.20
CA SER A 51 -17.84 -7.25 -2.93
C SER A 51 -17.49 -5.95 -2.22
N ALA A 52 -16.19 -5.63 -2.19
CA ALA A 52 -15.70 -4.37 -1.67
C ALA A 52 -16.00 -3.22 -2.64
N ASP A 53 -16.03 -2.01 -2.13
CA ASP A 53 -16.22 -0.78 -2.90
C ASP A 53 -15.55 0.39 -2.19
N LEU A 54 -14.43 0.87 -2.70
CA LEU A 54 -13.68 1.99 -2.14
C LEU A 54 -14.13 3.30 -2.76
N ILE A 55 -14.27 4.31 -1.90
CA ILE A 55 -14.50 5.68 -2.34
C ILE A 55 -13.50 6.63 -1.70
N VAL A 56 -13.46 7.87 -2.15
CA VAL A 56 -12.73 8.97 -1.50
C VAL A 56 -13.72 9.86 -0.75
N ASN A 57 -13.51 10.08 0.55
CA ASN A 57 -14.31 11.01 1.34
C ASN A 57 -13.95 12.46 1.00
N THR A 58 -14.61 13.02 -0.01
CA THR A 58 -14.38 14.40 -0.46
C THR A 58 -14.86 15.44 0.54
N VAL A 59 -15.82 15.10 1.40
CA VAL A 59 -16.28 16.01 2.47
C VAL A 59 -15.15 16.22 3.47
N LEU A 60 -14.52 15.15 3.97
CA LEU A 60 -13.38 15.25 4.87
C LEU A 60 -12.21 15.97 4.19
N LEU A 61 -11.85 15.58 2.96
CA LEU A 61 -10.78 16.23 2.19
C LEU A 61 -11.00 17.74 2.05
N SER A 62 -12.25 18.19 1.81
CA SER A 62 -12.58 19.61 1.66
C SER A 62 -12.37 20.44 2.93
N HIS A 63 -12.42 19.81 4.12
CA HIS A 63 -12.30 20.47 5.42
C HIS A 63 -10.96 20.22 6.11
N GLN A 64 -10.12 19.35 5.58
CA GLN A 64 -8.89 18.89 6.21
C GLN A 64 -7.67 19.12 5.30
N TRP A 65 -7.44 20.38 4.91
CA TRP A 65 -6.22 20.78 4.23
C TRP A 65 -5.71 22.14 4.75
N VAL A 66 -4.39 22.36 4.63
CA VAL A 66 -3.73 23.62 5.00
C VAL A 66 -2.50 23.84 4.12
N VAL A 67 -2.38 25.07 3.58
CA VAL A 67 -1.16 25.55 2.90
C VAL A 67 -0.34 26.32 3.90
N ARG A 68 0.94 25.98 4.10
CA ARG A 68 1.82 26.67 5.05
C ARG A 68 3.30 26.47 4.75
N ASP A 69 4.13 27.32 5.36
CA ASP A 69 5.57 27.12 5.41
C ASP A 69 5.91 26.23 6.61
N GLU A 70 6.58 25.11 6.35
CA GLU A 70 6.95 24.11 7.35
C GLU A 70 8.42 23.74 7.24
N LYS A 71 9.09 23.55 8.38
CA LYS A 71 10.47 23.08 8.41
C LYS A 71 10.46 21.55 8.37
N LEU A 72 11.07 20.99 7.33
CA LEU A 72 11.32 19.56 7.20
C LEU A 72 12.76 19.27 7.60
N ASP A 73 12.94 18.41 8.59
CA ASP A 73 14.25 18.01 9.07
C ASP A 73 14.90 16.98 8.15
N ALA A 74 16.22 16.93 8.11
CA ALA A 74 16.96 16.03 7.22
C ALA A 74 16.75 14.54 7.54
N VAL A 75 16.29 14.23 8.76
CA VAL A 75 15.97 12.87 9.23
C VAL A 75 14.49 12.53 9.11
N ALA A 76 13.66 13.39 8.53
CA ALA A 76 12.27 13.07 8.27
C ALA A 76 12.17 12.00 7.17
N CYS A 77 11.29 11.03 7.32
CA CYS A 77 11.17 9.91 6.37
C CYS A 77 10.89 10.37 4.95
N SER A 78 10.07 11.39 4.76
CA SER A 78 9.81 11.97 3.44
C SER A 78 11.06 12.58 2.76
N VAL A 79 12.05 13.02 3.57
CA VAL A 79 13.36 13.50 3.10
C VAL A 79 14.31 12.34 2.82
N GLU A 80 14.43 11.38 3.73
CA GLU A 80 15.28 10.20 3.58
C GLU A 80 14.89 9.34 2.38
N GLU A 81 13.59 9.21 2.12
CA GLU A 81 13.04 8.50 0.97
C GLU A 81 13.11 9.30 -0.34
N GLY A 82 13.71 10.49 -0.32
CA GLY A 82 13.91 11.32 -1.50
C GLY A 82 12.64 11.97 -2.07
N GLY A 83 11.60 12.11 -1.25
CA GLY A 83 10.35 12.77 -1.65
C GLY A 83 10.45 14.30 -1.67
N VAL A 84 11.35 14.86 -0.86
CA VAL A 84 11.55 16.32 -0.72
C VAL A 84 12.95 16.61 -0.17
N THR A 85 13.50 17.78 -0.48
CA THR A 85 14.74 18.25 0.15
C THR A 85 14.49 18.90 1.51
N PRO A 86 15.40 18.76 2.50
CA PRO A 86 15.21 19.34 3.83
C PRO A 86 15.21 20.87 3.81
N GLY A 87 14.71 21.49 4.88
CA GLY A 87 14.64 22.95 5.05
C GLY A 87 13.23 23.45 5.19
N THR A 88 13.05 24.77 5.13
CA THR A 88 11.70 25.35 5.11
C THR A 88 11.10 25.17 3.72
N ARG A 89 9.94 24.56 3.64
CA ARG A 89 9.18 24.27 2.42
C ARG A 89 7.80 24.89 2.51
N THR A 90 7.32 25.41 1.40
CA THR A 90 5.91 25.73 1.25
C THR A 90 5.18 24.48 0.78
N ILE A 91 4.25 23.98 1.57
CA ILE A 91 3.53 22.72 1.33
C ILE A 91 2.03 22.89 1.48
N VAL A 92 1.24 22.05 0.85
CA VAL A 92 -0.17 21.84 1.20
C VAL A 92 -0.33 20.44 1.77
N ARG A 93 -0.65 20.38 3.06
CA ARG A 93 -1.04 19.15 3.75
C ARG A 93 -2.53 18.90 3.60
N PHE A 94 -2.91 17.63 3.53
CA PHE A 94 -4.32 17.24 3.37
C PHE A 94 -4.56 15.85 3.97
N THR A 95 -5.79 15.62 4.45
CA THR A 95 -6.25 14.31 4.92
C THR A 95 -6.95 13.58 3.77
N VAL A 96 -6.65 12.31 3.60
CA VAL A 96 -7.36 11.41 2.70
C VAL A 96 -7.97 10.28 3.53
N GLU A 97 -9.25 10.05 3.36
CA GLU A 97 -9.97 8.92 3.92
C GLU A 97 -10.61 8.13 2.78
N THR A 98 -10.40 6.83 2.79
CA THR A 98 -10.86 5.92 1.74
C THR A 98 -11.74 4.82 2.36
N PRO A 99 -13.04 5.10 2.53
CA PRO A 99 -14.01 4.14 3.05
C PRO A 99 -14.21 2.95 2.12
N ASN A 100 -14.30 1.75 2.70
CA ASN A 100 -14.88 0.58 2.04
C ASN A 100 -16.38 0.55 2.36
N ILE A 101 -17.19 1.00 1.40
CA ILE A 101 -18.65 1.07 1.48
C ILE A 101 -19.33 -0.18 0.94
N GLY A 102 -18.57 -1.15 0.47
CA GLY A 102 -19.06 -2.45 0.01
C GLY A 102 -19.53 -3.33 1.17
N ASP A 103 -19.92 -4.55 0.86
CA ASP A 103 -20.41 -5.55 1.82
C ASP A 103 -19.40 -6.68 2.09
N ALA A 104 -18.19 -6.57 1.54
CA ALA A 104 -17.07 -7.47 1.80
C ALA A 104 -15.78 -6.72 2.16
N ASP A 105 -14.87 -7.40 2.84
CA ASP A 105 -13.56 -6.87 3.18
C ASP A 105 -12.63 -6.86 1.95
N ILE A 106 -11.75 -5.86 1.88
CA ILE A 106 -10.53 -5.95 1.09
C ILE A 106 -9.47 -6.62 1.95
N VAL A 107 -9.02 -7.79 1.53
CA VAL A 107 -7.99 -8.56 2.23
C VAL A 107 -6.75 -8.62 1.37
N VAL A 108 -5.68 -7.98 1.80
CA VAL A 108 -4.36 -8.13 1.19
C VAL A 108 -3.53 -9.15 1.96
N GLY A 109 -3.55 -9.08 3.29
CA GLY A 109 -2.94 -10.08 4.17
C GLY A 109 -1.53 -9.75 4.62
N ASP A 110 -0.70 -10.78 4.84
CA ASP A 110 0.67 -10.63 5.35
C ASP A 110 1.66 -10.26 4.24
N PRO A 111 2.29 -9.08 4.30
CA PRO A 111 3.29 -8.65 3.33
C PRO A 111 4.47 -9.62 3.15
N ASN A 112 4.87 -10.34 4.19
CA ASN A 112 5.99 -11.30 4.09
C ASN A 112 5.66 -12.45 3.12
N VAL A 113 4.39 -12.86 3.03
CA VAL A 113 3.94 -13.88 2.05
C VAL A 113 4.07 -13.35 0.63
N HIS A 114 3.64 -12.10 0.38
CA HIS A 114 3.73 -11.46 -0.93
C HIS A 114 5.18 -11.26 -1.38
N VAL A 115 6.05 -10.81 -0.46
CA VAL A 115 7.48 -10.66 -0.74
C VAL A 115 8.13 -12.01 -1.05
N ALA A 116 7.79 -13.07 -0.31
CA ALA A 116 8.29 -14.42 -0.57
C ALA A 116 7.83 -14.95 -1.94
N ASN A 117 6.64 -14.58 -2.38
CA ASN A 117 6.08 -14.93 -3.69
C ASN A 117 6.60 -14.03 -4.83
N ASN A 118 7.31 -12.95 -4.50
CA ASN A 118 7.82 -11.95 -5.45
C ASN A 118 6.73 -11.39 -6.38
N ASP A 119 5.55 -11.10 -5.85
CA ASP A 119 4.39 -10.64 -6.62
C ASP A 119 4.33 -9.12 -6.84
N GLY A 120 5.28 -8.38 -6.24
CA GLY A 120 5.46 -6.96 -6.46
C GLY A 120 4.49 -6.04 -5.74
N LEU A 121 3.62 -6.56 -4.86
CA LEU A 121 2.62 -5.75 -4.16
C LEU A 121 3.18 -4.88 -3.05
N PHE A 122 4.26 -5.33 -2.43
CA PHE A 122 4.82 -4.65 -1.27
C PHE A 122 6.25 -4.22 -1.48
N GLU A 123 6.62 -3.15 -0.80
CA GLU A 123 8.00 -2.73 -0.59
C GLU A 123 8.23 -2.46 0.90
N PHE A 124 9.46 -2.69 1.37
CA PHE A 124 9.82 -2.36 2.74
C PHE A 124 10.29 -0.91 2.83
N ALA A 125 9.56 -0.09 3.58
CA ALA A 125 9.92 1.30 3.86
C ALA A 125 10.96 1.34 4.98
N THR A 126 12.21 1.59 4.62
CA THR A 126 13.34 1.51 5.57
C THR A 126 13.22 2.52 6.70
N CYS A 127 12.76 3.73 6.42
CA CYS A 127 12.58 4.77 7.43
C CYS A 127 11.39 4.47 8.35
N HIS A 128 10.29 4.01 7.79
CA HIS A 128 9.07 3.67 8.54
C HIS A 128 9.13 2.31 9.25
N HIS A 129 10.14 1.46 8.92
CA HIS A 129 10.34 0.12 9.47
C HIS A 129 9.17 -0.86 9.29
N HIS A 130 8.32 -0.64 8.28
CA HIS A 130 7.21 -1.53 7.95
C HIS A 130 7.01 -1.64 6.43
N TYR A 131 6.10 -2.55 6.01
CA TYR A 131 5.79 -2.74 4.62
C TYR A 131 4.73 -1.77 4.12
N HIS A 132 5.00 -1.17 2.96
CA HIS A 132 4.05 -0.39 2.20
C HIS A 132 3.43 -1.22 1.08
N PHE A 133 2.10 -1.15 0.95
CA PHE A 133 1.37 -1.62 -0.23
C PHE A 133 1.57 -0.61 -1.35
N ARG A 134 1.99 -1.11 -2.51
CA ARG A 134 2.24 -0.28 -3.70
C ARG A 134 0.93 -0.01 -4.42
N HIS A 135 0.85 1.14 -5.10
CA HIS A 135 -0.30 1.48 -5.95
C HIS A 135 -1.68 1.52 -5.26
N TYR A 136 -1.69 1.78 -3.94
CA TYR A 136 -2.96 1.93 -3.22
C TYR A 136 -3.72 3.18 -3.62
N ALA A 137 -3.04 4.32 -3.69
CA ALA A 137 -3.66 5.58 -4.08
C ALA A 137 -2.71 6.48 -4.88
N LEU A 138 -3.30 7.28 -5.76
CA LEU A 138 -2.62 8.31 -6.54
C LEU A 138 -3.11 9.68 -6.08
N TYR A 139 -2.18 10.53 -5.62
CA TYR A 139 -2.45 11.89 -5.18
C TYR A 139 -1.92 12.89 -6.20
N GLN A 140 -2.79 13.75 -6.69
CA GLN A 140 -2.48 14.72 -7.73
C GLN A 140 -2.97 16.12 -7.34
N LEU A 141 -2.11 17.13 -7.54
CA LEU A 141 -2.50 18.54 -7.53
C LEU A 141 -2.54 18.99 -8.98
N ILE A 142 -3.68 19.47 -9.43
CA ILE A 142 -3.93 19.76 -10.85
C ILE A 142 -4.22 21.24 -11.03
N ASP A 143 -3.50 21.87 -11.95
CA ASP A 143 -3.87 23.18 -12.45
C ASP A 143 -5.06 23.03 -13.42
N PRO A 144 -6.26 23.53 -13.08
CA PRO A 144 -7.44 23.37 -13.93
C PRO A 144 -7.38 24.15 -15.24
N VAL A 145 -6.43 25.09 -15.37
CA VAL A 145 -6.28 25.91 -16.58
C VAL A 145 -5.33 25.26 -17.57
N THR A 146 -4.18 24.76 -17.09
CA THR A 146 -3.14 24.19 -17.95
C THR A 146 -3.22 22.67 -18.03
N GLY A 147 -3.89 22.03 -17.08
CA GLY A 147 -3.90 20.57 -16.92
C GLY A 147 -2.60 20.00 -16.36
N PHE A 148 -1.64 20.85 -15.93
CA PHE A 148 -0.40 20.36 -15.33
C PHE A 148 -0.68 19.66 -13.98
N VAL A 149 0.06 18.58 -13.72
CA VAL A 149 -0.14 17.71 -12.56
C VAL A 149 1.14 17.62 -11.74
N TRP A 150 1.06 17.98 -10.45
CA TRP A 150 2.08 17.72 -9.44
C TRP A 150 1.70 16.48 -8.63
N LYS A 151 2.71 15.72 -8.22
CA LYS A 151 2.55 14.52 -7.39
C LYS A 151 2.86 14.83 -5.93
N ALA A 152 2.20 14.15 -5.00
CA ALA A 152 2.47 14.27 -3.57
C ALA A 152 3.82 13.64 -3.18
N ALA A 153 4.31 14.05 -2.01
CA ALA A 153 5.52 13.47 -1.41
C ALA A 153 5.31 12.04 -0.89
N LYS A 154 4.08 11.63 -0.62
CA LYS A 154 3.73 10.27 -0.15
C LYS A 154 4.17 9.21 -1.16
N LYS A 155 4.95 8.23 -0.69
CA LYS A 155 5.55 7.18 -1.53
C LYS A 155 4.87 5.82 -1.41
N GLY A 156 4.33 5.49 -0.25
CA GLY A 156 3.72 4.20 0.01
C GLY A 156 2.62 4.27 1.07
N PHE A 157 1.92 3.18 1.25
CA PHE A 157 0.72 3.10 2.07
C PHE A 157 0.71 1.80 2.86
N CYS A 158 0.21 1.84 4.09
CA CYS A 158 -0.09 0.65 4.87
C CYS A 158 -1.61 0.60 5.09
N MET A 159 -2.29 -0.32 4.43
CA MET A 159 -3.75 -0.40 4.45
C MET A 159 -4.26 -0.94 5.79
N LEU A 160 -4.95 -0.11 6.57
CA LEU A 160 -5.46 -0.45 7.89
C LEU A 160 -6.88 0.08 8.11
N ASP A 161 -7.62 -0.56 9.01
CA ASP A 161 -8.87 -0.05 9.55
C ASP A 161 -8.57 1.06 10.56
N THR A 162 -8.55 2.31 10.13
CA THR A 162 -8.19 3.45 10.98
C THR A 162 -9.43 4.13 11.58
N ASP A 163 -10.47 4.28 10.80
CA ASP A 163 -11.69 4.97 11.21
C ASP A 163 -12.95 4.14 10.84
N PRO A 164 -13.90 3.98 11.76
CA PRO A 164 -15.19 3.38 11.44
C PRO A 164 -16.01 4.35 10.59
N VAL A 165 -16.63 3.84 9.53
CA VAL A 165 -17.50 4.62 8.66
C VAL A 165 -18.88 3.99 8.67
N PRO A 166 -19.94 4.73 9.01
CA PRO A 166 -21.30 4.23 8.91
C PRO A 166 -21.59 3.77 7.47
N ALA A 167 -22.25 2.64 7.32
CA ALA A 167 -22.76 2.22 6.03
C ALA A 167 -23.69 3.29 5.43
N ALA A 168 -23.92 3.24 4.11
CA ALA A 168 -24.78 4.22 3.42
C ALA A 168 -26.19 4.30 4.00
N ASP A 169 -26.68 3.26 4.66
CA ASP A 169 -27.96 3.20 5.38
C ASP A 169 -27.89 3.74 6.82
N GLY A 170 -26.72 4.23 7.26
CA GLY A 170 -26.49 4.77 8.59
C GLY A 170 -26.32 3.72 9.70
N THR A 171 -26.12 2.44 9.34
CA THR A 171 -25.80 1.41 10.32
C THR A 171 -24.35 1.53 10.77
N GLU A 172 -24.11 1.22 12.05
CA GLU A 172 -22.73 1.16 12.57
C GLU A 172 -21.94 0.03 11.93
N PRO A 173 -20.60 0.13 11.89
CA PRO A 173 -19.75 -0.95 11.41
C PRO A 173 -20.13 -2.27 12.10
N PRO A 174 -20.30 -3.36 11.36
CA PRO A 174 -20.85 -4.59 11.93
C PRO A 174 -19.92 -5.30 12.91
N ARG A 175 -18.65 -4.91 12.92
CA ARG A 175 -17.61 -5.56 13.74
C ARG A 175 -16.44 -4.61 14.05
N SER A 176 -15.62 -5.05 15.02
CA SER A 176 -14.36 -4.37 15.32
C SER A 176 -13.38 -4.47 14.14
N SER A 177 -12.49 -3.49 14.04
CA SER A 177 -11.41 -3.43 13.06
C SER A 177 -10.64 -4.76 13.00
N GLN A 178 -10.38 -5.24 11.79
CA GLN A 178 -9.66 -6.49 11.52
C GLN A 178 -8.20 -6.24 11.12
N PHE A 179 -7.95 -5.19 10.33
CA PHE A 179 -6.65 -4.90 9.73
C PHE A 179 -5.95 -3.82 10.55
N ARG A 180 -4.87 -4.19 11.27
CA ARG A 180 -4.23 -3.31 12.27
C ARG A 180 -2.71 -3.34 12.24
N ASN A 181 -2.10 -4.08 11.32
CA ASN A 181 -0.66 -4.31 11.34
C ASN A 181 -0.06 -4.26 9.95
N CYS A 182 0.82 -3.30 9.73
CA CYS A 182 1.55 -3.14 8.46
C CYS A 182 2.52 -4.29 8.18
N GLY A 183 2.94 -5.04 9.19
CA GLY A 183 4.01 -6.03 9.08
C GLY A 183 5.39 -5.41 8.91
N ALA A 184 6.42 -6.19 9.24
CA ALA A 184 7.81 -5.84 9.01
C ALA A 184 8.60 -7.08 8.59
N ILE A 185 9.89 -6.95 8.30
CA ILE A 185 10.72 -8.09 7.91
C ILE A 185 10.70 -9.14 9.02
N GLY A 186 10.12 -10.32 8.71
CA GLY A 186 9.98 -11.42 9.65
C GLY A 186 8.91 -11.23 10.75
N ILE A 187 8.18 -10.12 10.72
CA ILE A 187 7.05 -9.83 11.62
C ILE A 187 5.77 -9.85 10.77
N PRO A 188 4.84 -10.80 11.01
CA PRO A 188 3.62 -10.88 10.23
C PRO A 188 2.80 -9.60 10.27
N GLY A 189 2.26 -9.20 9.12
CA GLY A 189 1.29 -8.13 8.97
C GLY A 189 -0.11 -8.68 8.70
N ASN A 190 -1.06 -7.77 8.67
CA ASN A 190 -2.41 -8.04 8.20
C ASN A 190 -2.98 -6.75 7.60
N GLN A 191 -2.70 -6.52 6.31
CA GLN A 191 -3.15 -5.32 5.61
C GLN A 191 -4.45 -5.58 4.87
N GLY A 192 -5.32 -4.59 4.87
CA GLY A 192 -6.63 -4.64 4.25
C GLY A 192 -7.54 -3.53 4.75
N ILE A 193 -8.80 -3.52 4.31
CA ILE A 193 -9.84 -2.60 4.78
C ILE A 193 -11.15 -3.38 4.95
N SER A 194 -11.63 -3.46 6.18
CA SER A 194 -12.93 -4.08 6.48
C SER A 194 -14.09 -3.28 5.86
N HIS A 195 -15.16 -3.93 5.50
CA HIS A 195 -16.39 -3.20 5.15
C HIS A 195 -16.88 -2.37 6.34
N GLY A 196 -17.35 -1.15 6.08
CA GLY A 196 -17.73 -0.18 7.10
C GLY A 196 -16.53 0.43 7.85
N TRP A 197 -15.32 0.27 7.35
CA TRP A 197 -14.10 0.92 7.83
C TRP A 197 -13.44 1.72 6.72
N ALA A 198 -12.59 2.67 7.10
CA ALA A 198 -11.76 3.45 6.21
C ALA A 198 -10.30 3.34 6.59
N ASP A 199 -9.44 3.47 5.59
CA ASP A 199 -8.03 3.78 5.76
C ASP A 199 -7.86 5.30 5.63
N THR A 200 -7.41 5.96 6.70
CA THR A 200 -7.33 7.42 6.78
C THR A 200 -5.90 7.89 6.93
N TYR A 201 -5.40 8.56 5.92
CA TYR A 201 -4.10 9.25 5.93
C TYR A 201 -4.30 10.69 6.35
N ARG A 202 -4.03 10.97 7.62
CA ARG A 202 -4.25 12.30 8.21
C ARG A 202 -3.17 13.28 7.77
N PHE A 203 -3.54 14.55 7.61
CA PHE A 203 -2.65 15.62 7.11
C PHE A 203 -1.33 15.76 7.90
N PHE A 204 -1.24 15.27 9.14
CA PHE A 204 -0.04 15.35 9.96
C PHE A 204 0.98 14.21 9.71
N LEU A 205 0.61 13.16 8.98
CA LEU A 205 1.51 12.04 8.67
C LEU A 205 2.66 12.46 7.76
N GLY A 206 3.77 11.73 7.85
CA GLY A 206 4.92 11.92 6.99
C GLY A 206 4.56 11.79 5.49
N GLY A 207 5.05 12.74 4.67
CA GLY A 207 4.80 12.75 3.23
C GLY A 207 3.37 13.08 2.80
N GLN A 208 2.41 13.30 3.72
CA GLN A 208 1.00 13.57 3.41
C GLN A 208 0.81 15.03 2.96
N TYR A 209 1.50 15.42 1.89
CA TYR A 209 1.47 16.78 1.33
C TYR A 209 1.97 16.85 -0.12
N PHE A 210 1.65 17.94 -0.80
CA PHE A 210 2.31 18.40 -2.03
C PHE A 210 3.33 19.49 -1.67
N VAL A 211 4.49 19.46 -2.33
CA VAL A 211 5.52 20.49 -2.22
C VAL A 211 5.24 21.58 -3.27
N LEU A 212 5.15 22.83 -2.83
CA LEU A 212 4.72 23.92 -3.70
C LEU A 212 5.89 24.80 -4.18
N ASP A 213 7.04 24.74 -3.51
CA ASP A 213 8.22 25.58 -3.78
C ASP A 213 9.30 24.91 -4.64
N GLY A 214 9.00 23.74 -5.20
CA GLY A 214 9.93 22.98 -6.03
C GLY A 214 10.98 22.18 -5.24
N GLY A 215 10.86 22.07 -3.92
CA GLY A 215 11.79 21.35 -3.07
C GLY A 215 11.80 19.82 -3.28
N ASP A 216 10.87 19.30 -4.08
CA ASP A 216 10.76 17.90 -4.52
C ASP A 216 11.24 17.69 -5.97
N GLY A 217 11.82 18.70 -6.60
CA GLY A 217 12.28 18.66 -7.98
C GLY A 217 11.18 18.85 -9.05
N GLN A 218 9.92 19.05 -8.63
CA GLN A 218 8.83 19.43 -9.52
C GLN A 218 8.82 20.96 -9.74
N PRO A 219 8.16 21.48 -10.79
CA PRO A 219 8.00 22.92 -10.95
C PRO A 219 7.32 23.57 -9.74
N VAL A 220 7.70 24.82 -9.45
CA VAL A 220 7.02 25.63 -8.44
C VAL A 220 5.55 25.77 -8.77
N VAL A 221 4.68 25.64 -7.79
CA VAL A 221 3.22 25.83 -7.92
C VAL A 221 2.91 27.32 -7.72
N PRO A 222 2.46 28.06 -8.75
CA PRO A 222 2.08 29.47 -8.60
C PRO A 222 0.88 29.65 -7.66
N PRO A 223 0.70 30.82 -7.03
CA PRO A 223 -0.55 31.12 -6.32
C PRO A 223 -1.75 31.03 -7.26
N GLY A 224 -2.85 30.42 -6.78
CA GLY A 224 -4.04 30.23 -7.62
C GLY A 224 -5.00 29.17 -7.07
N ASN A 225 -5.95 28.78 -7.92
CA ASN A 225 -6.89 27.71 -7.60
C ASN A 225 -6.44 26.41 -8.25
N TYR A 226 -6.48 25.33 -7.47
CA TYR A 226 -6.03 24.00 -7.88
C TYR A 226 -7.02 22.93 -7.45
N ILE A 227 -6.99 21.80 -8.12
CA ILE A 227 -7.77 20.63 -7.76
C ILE A 227 -6.84 19.64 -7.06
N ILE A 228 -7.15 19.26 -5.83
CA ILE A 228 -6.61 18.03 -5.24
C ILE A 228 -7.49 16.90 -5.77
N ARG A 229 -6.88 15.98 -6.53
CA ARG A 229 -7.51 14.73 -6.99
C ARG A 229 -6.86 13.56 -6.30
N ILE A 230 -7.69 12.74 -5.70
CA ILE A 230 -7.30 11.45 -5.12
C ILE A 230 -7.96 10.35 -5.94
N THR A 231 -7.18 9.36 -6.36
CA THR A 231 -7.70 8.13 -6.96
C THR A 231 -7.26 6.97 -6.07
N VAL A 232 -8.19 6.33 -5.37
CA VAL A 232 -7.93 5.09 -4.64
C VAL A 232 -7.94 3.93 -5.62
N ASN A 233 -7.12 2.90 -5.38
CA ASN A 233 -6.97 1.74 -6.26
C ASN A 233 -6.88 2.14 -7.76
N PRO A 234 -5.90 2.98 -8.13
CA PRO A 234 -5.85 3.57 -9.47
C PRO A 234 -5.72 2.49 -10.56
N PRO A 235 -6.32 2.71 -11.74
CA PRO A 235 -6.15 1.81 -12.86
C PRO A 235 -4.72 1.78 -13.37
N TYR A 236 -4.28 0.62 -13.86
CA TYR A 236 -3.01 0.47 -14.56
C TYR A 236 -3.14 -0.42 -15.81
N THR A 237 -2.22 -0.22 -16.75
CA THR A 237 -2.06 -1.12 -17.89
C THR A 237 -1.05 -2.19 -17.51
N PRO A 238 -1.39 -3.50 -17.60
CA PRO A 238 -0.50 -4.57 -17.18
C PRO A 238 0.76 -4.65 -18.05
N THR A 239 1.85 -5.10 -17.43
CA THR A 239 3.14 -5.35 -18.06
C THR A 239 3.62 -6.77 -17.75
N ALA A 240 4.73 -7.20 -18.35
CA ALA A 240 5.33 -8.50 -18.03
C ALA A 240 5.74 -8.64 -16.55
N ASN A 241 6.09 -7.49 -15.90
CA ASN A 241 6.51 -7.48 -14.50
C ASN A 241 5.36 -7.13 -13.52
N GLU A 242 4.23 -6.70 -14.05
CA GLU A 242 3.04 -6.33 -13.29
C GLU A 242 1.80 -6.83 -14.05
N PRO A 243 1.46 -8.11 -13.91
CA PRO A 243 0.32 -8.71 -14.59
C PRO A 243 -0.99 -8.16 -14.06
N CYS A 244 -2.05 -8.26 -14.86
CA CYS A 244 -3.39 -7.86 -14.45
C CYS A 244 -3.88 -8.70 -13.28
N ARG A 245 -4.22 -8.05 -12.15
CA ARG A 245 -4.81 -8.73 -11.01
C ARG A 245 -6.33 -8.80 -11.11
N PHE A 246 -6.95 -7.64 -11.23
CA PHE A 246 -8.39 -7.49 -11.35
C PHE A 246 -8.69 -6.70 -12.61
N LEU A 247 -9.33 -7.33 -13.57
CA LEU A 247 -9.66 -6.75 -14.85
C LEU A 247 -10.95 -5.92 -14.71
N GLU A 248 -10.88 -4.61 -14.92
CA GLU A 248 -12.06 -3.77 -15.07
C GLU A 248 -12.65 -3.89 -16.48
N GLY A 249 -11.80 -3.82 -17.50
CA GLY A 249 -12.24 -3.82 -18.88
C GLY A 249 -11.08 -3.65 -19.88
N ILE A 250 -11.45 -3.22 -21.07
CA ILE A 250 -10.50 -2.93 -22.17
C ILE A 250 -10.76 -1.51 -22.64
N ASP A 251 -9.71 -0.72 -22.78
CA ASP A 251 -9.80 0.66 -23.25
C ASP A 251 -10.07 0.76 -24.77
N ALA A 252 -10.27 1.98 -25.28
CA ALA A 252 -10.51 2.24 -26.71
C ALA A 252 -9.36 1.83 -27.62
N ASN A 253 -8.15 1.60 -27.09
CA ASN A 253 -6.96 1.15 -27.82
C ASN A 253 -6.77 -0.37 -27.76
N GLY A 254 -7.68 -1.09 -27.08
CA GLY A 254 -7.61 -2.55 -26.90
C GLY A 254 -6.69 -2.97 -25.76
N GLN A 255 -6.29 -2.07 -24.87
CA GLN A 255 -5.45 -2.38 -23.70
C GLN A 255 -6.31 -2.72 -22.49
N GLN A 256 -5.84 -3.68 -21.68
CA GLN A 256 -6.50 -4.04 -20.43
C GLN A 256 -6.38 -2.87 -19.42
N ILE A 257 -7.48 -2.60 -18.74
CA ILE A 257 -7.55 -1.70 -17.57
C ILE A 257 -7.64 -2.60 -16.34
N CYS A 258 -6.64 -2.56 -15.48
CA CYS A 258 -6.51 -3.46 -14.34
C CYS A 258 -6.38 -2.67 -13.05
N HIS A 259 -6.73 -3.32 -11.91
CA HIS A 259 -6.61 -2.78 -10.56
C HIS A 259 -5.85 -3.75 -9.65
N GLN A 260 -5.29 -3.25 -8.57
CA GLN A 260 -4.57 -4.08 -7.59
C GLN A 260 -5.49 -4.71 -6.54
N LEU A 261 -6.67 -4.11 -6.31
CA LEU A 261 -7.66 -4.57 -5.34
C LEU A 261 -8.98 -4.92 -6.04
N PRO A 262 -9.73 -5.92 -5.53
CA PRO A 262 -11.04 -6.27 -6.07
C PRO A 262 -12.09 -5.28 -5.59
N GLU A 263 -12.92 -4.77 -6.51
CA GLU A 263 -14.04 -3.89 -6.18
C GLU A 263 -15.24 -4.17 -7.08
N SER A 264 -16.43 -3.86 -6.59
CA SER A 264 -17.68 -3.94 -7.39
C SER A 264 -17.85 -2.76 -8.34
N ASN A 265 -17.19 -1.63 -8.03
CA ASN A 265 -17.36 -0.41 -8.80
C ASN A 265 -16.08 0.45 -8.75
N TYR A 266 -15.32 0.46 -9.82
CA TYR A 266 -14.12 1.28 -9.94
C TYR A 266 -14.40 2.72 -10.39
N SER A 267 -15.64 3.05 -10.83
CA SER A 267 -15.96 4.37 -11.38
C SER A 267 -16.11 5.47 -10.32
N ASN A 268 -16.24 5.11 -9.03
CA ASN A 268 -16.37 6.03 -7.90
C ASN A 268 -15.06 6.21 -7.09
N ASN A 269 -13.96 5.65 -7.56
CA ASN A 269 -12.64 5.67 -6.89
C ASN A 269 -11.96 7.04 -6.94
N VAL A 270 -12.53 8.04 -7.59
CA VAL A 270 -11.96 9.38 -7.74
C VAL A 270 -12.71 10.40 -6.92
N GLY A 271 -11.96 11.13 -6.08
CA GLY A 271 -12.47 12.29 -5.35
C GLY A 271 -11.67 13.56 -5.70
N GLU A 272 -12.36 14.68 -5.84
CA GLU A 272 -11.77 15.97 -6.19
C GLU A 272 -12.23 17.08 -5.26
N VAL A 273 -11.32 17.98 -4.90
CA VAL A 273 -11.61 19.17 -4.10
C VAL A 273 -10.84 20.36 -4.67
N LEU A 274 -11.54 21.47 -4.87
CA LEU A 274 -10.94 22.75 -5.24
C LEU A 274 -10.34 23.41 -3.99
N ILE A 275 -9.07 23.82 -4.09
CA ILE A 275 -8.36 24.57 -3.06
C ILE A 275 -7.77 25.85 -3.62
N THR A 276 -7.44 26.80 -2.74
CA THR A 276 -6.73 28.03 -3.12
C THR A 276 -5.34 28.05 -2.48
N ILE A 277 -4.31 28.20 -3.29
CA ILE A 277 -2.91 28.36 -2.85
C ILE A 277 -2.60 29.87 -2.81
N PRO A 278 -2.31 30.44 -1.62
CA PRO A 278 -1.95 31.83 -1.47
C PRO A 278 -0.49 32.11 -1.85
N ALA A 279 -0.16 33.37 -2.15
CA ALA A 279 1.22 33.76 -2.47
C ALA A 279 2.18 33.65 -1.27
N HIS A 280 1.69 33.87 -0.06
CA HIS A 280 2.49 33.90 1.17
C HIS A 280 1.71 33.26 2.31
N PRO A 281 1.69 31.92 2.45
CA PRO A 281 0.91 31.25 3.48
C PRO A 281 1.46 31.48 4.90
N GLY A 282 2.79 31.66 5.04
CA GLY A 282 3.46 31.74 6.34
C GLY A 282 3.37 30.46 7.16
N LYS A 283 3.91 30.46 8.37
CA LYS A 283 3.95 29.29 9.26
C LYS A 283 2.58 28.90 9.80
N THR A 284 1.70 29.85 10.05
CA THR A 284 0.33 29.59 10.52
C THR A 284 -0.51 28.93 9.44
N GLY A 285 -0.27 29.32 8.19
CA GLY A 285 -0.93 28.75 7.03
C GLY A 285 -2.29 29.36 6.72
N VAL A 286 -2.89 28.85 5.64
CA VAL A 286 -4.21 29.20 5.11
C VAL A 286 -4.94 27.90 4.74
N GLY A 287 -6.22 27.81 5.09
CA GLY A 287 -7.05 26.64 4.81
C GLY A 287 -7.92 26.23 6.00
N PRO A 288 -8.83 25.30 5.85
CA PRO A 288 -9.75 24.91 6.92
C PRO A 288 -9.04 24.25 8.12
N ALA A 289 -7.87 23.61 7.94
CA ALA A 289 -7.10 22.97 9.01
C ALA A 289 -6.00 23.87 9.62
N VAL A 290 -6.14 25.18 9.50
CA VAL A 290 -5.21 26.17 10.09
C VAL A 290 -5.05 25.97 11.59
N GLY A 291 -3.81 26.08 12.08
CA GLY A 291 -3.47 25.98 13.50
C GLY A 291 -3.29 24.55 14.02
N GLN A 292 -3.59 23.54 13.22
CA GLN A 292 -3.32 22.15 13.58
C GLN A 292 -1.83 21.82 13.39
N ALA A 293 -1.25 21.15 14.40
CA ALA A 293 0.15 20.73 14.35
C ALA A 293 0.30 19.51 13.44
N ALA A 294 1.47 19.41 12.77
CA ALA A 294 1.87 18.18 12.08
C ALA A 294 3.31 17.86 12.46
N LYS A 295 3.67 16.60 12.42
CA LYS A 295 5.01 16.11 12.66
C LYS A 295 5.36 15.10 11.57
N GLU A 296 6.55 15.27 10.98
CA GLU A 296 7.06 14.37 9.94
C GLU A 296 7.49 12.99 10.46
N ASP A 297 7.65 12.84 11.76
CA ASP A 297 7.98 11.59 12.42
C ASP A 297 6.74 10.72 12.76
N PHE A 298 5.53 11.22 12.51
CA PHE A 298 4.33 10.39 12.56
C PHE A 298 4.20 9.55 11.29
N ASP A 299 3.93 8.28 11.49
CA ASP A 299 3.62 7.32 10.44
C ASP A 299 2.22 6.69 10.63
N GLU A 300 1.88 5.72 9.79
CA GLU A 300 0.59 5.04 9.84
C GLU A 300 0.35 4.31 11.17
N HIS A 301 1.41 3.89 11.88
CA HIS A 301 1.28 3.29 13.21
C HIS A 301 0.74 4.28 14.24
N ASP A 302 1.09 5.56 14.12
CA ASP A 302 0.62 6.61 15.02
C ASP A 302 -0.82 7.03 14.74
N ASN A 303 -1.35 6.64 13.58
CA ASN A 303 -2.73 6.92 13.16
C ASN A 303 -3.76 5.92 13.73
N LYS A 304 -3.32 4.96 14.57
CA LYS A 304 -4.21 3.95 15.16
C LYS A 304 -5.24 4.59 16.10
N ILE A 305 -6.46 4.06 16.03
CA ILE A 305 -7.50 4.39 17.00
C ILE A 305 -7.04 3.83 18.36
N PRO A 306 -7.03 4.64 19.43
CA PRO A 306 -6.80 4.12 20.78
C PRO A 306 -7.83 3.02 21.09
N ASN A 307 -7.35 1.89 21.62
CA ASN A 307 -8.22 0.79 22.04
C ASN A 307 -9.12 1.21 23.19
#